data_a277236503e582953deb343099255b76
#
_entry.id   a277236503e582953deb343099255b76
#
_cell.length_a   1.000
_cell.length_b   1.000
_cell.length_c   1.000
_cell.angle_alpha   90.00
_cell.angle_beta   90.00
_cell.angle_gamma   90.00
#
_symmetry.space_group_name_H-M   'P 1'
#
loop_
_entity.id
_entity.type
_entity.pdbx_description
1 polymer ?
#
loop_
_entity_poly.entity_id
_entity_poly.type
_entity_poly.pdbx_seq_one_letter_code
_entity_poly.pdbx_strand_id
1 'polypeptide(L)'
;DNMSAGVRFGYTNINGTLDTGNFNLGEQNDVNLAFKNLHLQSSALSVGLYFRSYAGLDSKGHFGLFGEVDLSMKTGNSEFTYETEGTLRSTFSDDLKLSLGFNPGLAVYIFPNVCSTISFGLGGIEYTKIKQKDADGNEIGQRTASKMRFRLNLLNIRIGVTVHLWNKKANKA
;
A
#
# COMPACT_ATOMS: atom_id res chain seq x y z
N ASP A 1 29.63 6.65 -1.99
CA ASP A 1 28.53 6.40 -1.04
C ASP A 1 27.35 5.84 -1.81
N ASN A 2 27.07 4.56 -1.62
CA ASN A 2 26.04 3.83 -2.38
C ASN A 2 24.75 3.71 -1.56
N MET A 3 24.41 4.75 -0.80
CA MET A 3 23.26 4.75 0.11
C MET A 3 22.40 5.98 -0.12
N SER A 4 21.09 5.84 0.04
CA SER A 4 20.15 6.94 0.08
C SER A 4 19.08 6.73 1.15
N ALA A 5 18.57 7.83 1.69
CA ALA A 5 17.43 7.84 2.59
C ALA A 5 16.45 8.91 2.13
N GLY A 6 15.17 8.70 2.38
CA GLY A 6 14.15 9.65 1.98
C GLY A 6 12.81 9.42 2.66
N VAL A 7 11.88 10.31 2.32
CA VAL A 7 10.50 10.30 2.82
C VAL A 7 9.55 10.00 1.65
N ARG A 8 8.50 9.26 1.92
CA ARG A 8 7.42 8.96 0.97
C ARG A 8 6.10 9.49 1.51
N PHE A 9 5.35 10.10 0.63
CA PHE A 9 3.97 10.49 0.89
C PHE A 9 3.07 9.79 -0.13
N GLY A 10 1.92 9.35 0.31
CA GLY A 10 0.95 8.73 -0.59
C GLY A 10 -0.47 9.03 -0.14
N TYR A 11 -1.34 9.22 -1.11
CA TYR A 11 -2.77 9.34 -0.92
C TYR A 11 -3.47 8.30 -1.80
N THR A 12 -4.43 7.61 -1.23
CA THR A 12 -5.24 6.62 -1.95
C THR A 12 -6.70 6.99 -1.75
N ASN A 13 -7.46 7.04 -2.83
CA ASN A 13 -8.92 7.19 -2.80
C ASN A 13 -9.52 6.10 -3.70
N ILE A 14 -10.47 5.35 -3.17
CA ILE A 14 -11.17 4.28 -3.88
C ILE A 14 -12.65 4.52 -3.66
N ASN A 15 -13.39 4.66 -4.78
CA ASN A 15 -14.85 4.70 -4.80
C ASN A 15 -15.35 3.58 -5.69
N GLY A 16 -16.29 2.81 -5.20
CA GLY A 16 -16.94 1.75 -5.96
C GLY A 16 -18.43 1.71 -5.65
N THR A 17 -19.26 1.63 -6.67
CA THR A 17 -20.70 1.42 -6.56
C THR A 17 -21.10 0.17 -7.31
N LEU A 18 -21.96 -0.64 -6.71
CA LEU A 18 -22.58 -1.79 -7.35
C LEU A 18 -24.08 -1.71 -7.10
N ASP A 19 -24.86 -1.43 -8.15
CA ASP A 19 -26.30 -1.17 -8.02
C ASP A 19 -27.08 -2.45 -7.66
N THR A 20 -26.67 -3.59 -8.20
CA THR A 20 -27.27 -4.90 -7.91
C THR A 20 -26.28 -6.03 -8.06
N GLY A 21 -26.18 -6.89 -7.07
CA GLY A 21 -25.41 -8.12 -7.12
C GLY A 21 -26.21 -9.28 -6.52
N ASN A 22 -26.46 -10.33 -7.30
CA ASN A 22 -27.06 -11.57 -6.82
C ASN A 22 -26.00 -12.66 -6.77
N PHE A 23 -25.69 -13.13 -5.59
CA PHE A 23 -24.82 -14.30 -5.38
C PHE A 23 -25.70 -15.50 -5.03
N ASN A 24 -25.79 -16.45 -5.94
CA ASN A 24 -26.46 -17.73 -5.71
C ASN A 24 -25.40 -18.80 -5.45
N LEU A 25 -25.31 -19.29 -4.22
CA LEU A 25 -24.35 -20.30 -3.79
C LEU A 25 -24.97 -21.71 -3.89
N GLY A 26 -25.15 -22.20 -5.13
CA GLY A 26 -25.37 -23.60 -5.44
C GLY A 26 -26.82 -24.11 -5.37
N GLU A 27 -27.09 -25.16 -6.14
CA GLU A 27 -28.42 -25.78 -6.36
C GLU A 27 -29.06 -26.49 -5.14
N GLN A 28 -28.35 -26.58 -3.99
CA GLN A 28 -28.87 -27.34 -2.82
C GLN A 28 -28.99 -26.51 -1.53
N ASN A 29 -28.52 -25.29 -1.50
CA ASN A 29 -28.74 -24.40 -0.36
C ASN A 29 -29.35 -23.10 -0.89
N ASP A 30 -30.59 -22.80 -0.50
CA ASP A 30 -31.32 -21.56 -0.81
C ASP A 30 -30.71 -20.29 -0.18
N VAL A 31 -29.39 -20.16 -0.16
CA VAL A 31 -28.73 -18.94 0.28
C VAL A 31 -28.58 -18.00 -0.92
N ASN A 32 -29.61 -17.20 -1.11
CA ASN A 32 -29.65 -16.14 -2.09
C ASN A 32 -29.21 -14.83 -1.41
N LEU A 33 -27.96 -14.44 -1.59
CA LEU A 33 -27.44 -13.17 -1.11
C LEU A 33 -27.67 -12.10 -2.17
N ALA A 34 -28.77 -11.37 -2.06
CA ALA A 34 -29.04 -10.22 -2.90
C ALA A 34 -28.53 -8.95 -2.22
N PHE A 35 -27.55 -8.30 -2.84
CA PHE A 35 -27.07 -6.98 -2.43
C PHE A 35 -27.64 -5.94 -3.38
N LYS A 36 -28.24 -4.89 -2.83
CA LYS A 36 -28.69 -3.71 -3.56
C LYS A 36 -27.97 -2.48 -3.04
N ASN A 37 -27.65 -1.57 -3.97
CA ASN A 37 -27.06 -0.24 -3.63
C ASN A 37 -25.81 -0.37 -2.75
N LEU A 38 -24.87 -1.23 -3.15
CA LEU A 38 -23.59 -1.36 -2.48
C LEU A 38 -22.70 -0.18 -2.84
N HIS A 39 -22.31 0.61 -1.86
CA HIS A 39 -21.37 1.72 -2.01
C HIS A 39 -20.17 1.53 -1.09
N LEU A 40 -18.98 1.56 -1.67
CA LEU A 40 -17.70 1.51 -0.97
C LEU A 40 -16.93 2.79 -1.25
N GLN A 41 -16.64 3.55 -0.21
CA GLN A 41 -15.74 4.68 -0.27
C GLN A 41 -14.59 4.47 0.70
N SER A 42 -13.36 4.65 0.24
CA SER A 42 -12.18 4.54 1.09
C SER A 42 -11.17 5.60 0.72
N SER A 43 -10.67 6.31 1.71
CA SER A 43 -9.58 7.27 1.57
C SER A 43 -8.50 7.00 2.60
N ALA A 44 -7.24 7.13 2.19
CA ALA A 44 -6.12 6.90 3.08
C ALA A 44 -4.92 7.77 2.74
N LEU A 45 -4.27 8.28 3.77
CA LEU A 45 -3.00 8.99 3.73
C LEU A 45 -1.88 8.07 4.24
N SER A 46 -0.74 8.07 3.58
CA SER A 46 0.44 7.34 4.01
C SER A 46 1.67 8.22 4.07
N VAL A 47 2.48 7.99 5.08
CA VAL A 47 3.79 8.60 5.27
C VAL A 47 4.79 7.49 5.56
N GLY A 48 5.97 7.56 4.96
CA GLY A 48 7.00 6.55 5.17
C GLY A 48 8.40 7.14 5.08
N LEU A 49 9.32 6.45 5.75
CA LEU A 49 10.76 6.66 5.65
C LEU A 49 11.35 5.45 4.94
N TYR A 50 12.32 5.67 4.07
CA TYR A 50 13.04 4.56 3.46
C TYR A 50 14.55 4.79 3.55
N PHE A 51 15.25 3.68 3.64
CA PHE A 51 16.69 3.60 3.51
C PHE A 51 17.04 2.59 2.42
N ARG A 52 17.89 2.98 1.50
CA ARG A 52 18.25 2.19 0.33
C ARG A 52 19.75 2.11 0.18
N SER A 53 20.28 0.91 -0.06
CA SER A 53 21.67 0.64 -0.38
C SER A 53 21.75 0.14 -1.80
N TYR A 54 22.72 0.63 -2.57
CA TYR A 54 22.94 0.31 -3.98
C TYR A 54 24.22 -0.46 -4.18
N ALA A 55 24.18 -1.42 -5.12
CA ALA A 55 25.35 -2.11 -5.66
C ALA A 55 25.37 -1.92 -7.18
N GLY A 56 26.42 -1.29 -7.69
CA GLY A 56 26.60 -1.11 -9.14
C GLY A 56 26.82 -2.44 -9.84
N LEU A 57 26.18 -2.62 -10.99
CA LEU A 57 26.31 -3.81 -11.84
C LEU A 57 27.25 -3.59 -13.01
N ASP A 58 27.47 -2.35 -13.40
CA ASP A 58 28.35 -1.99 -14.51
C ASP A 58 29.41 -0.97 -14.10
N SER A 59 30.54 -0.97 -14.81
CA SER A 59 31.66 -0.05 -14.58
C SER A 59 31.30 1.41 -14.91
N LYS A 60 30.30 1.64 -15.72
CA LYS A 60 29.82 2.97 -16.13
C LYS A 60 28.77 3.54 -15.14
N GLY A 61 28.26 2.71 -14.22
CA GLY A 61 27.30 3.12 -13.21
C GLY A 61 25.88 3.38 -13.73
N HIS A 62 25.49 2.80 -14.87
CA HIS A 62 24.15 2.96 -15.42
C HIS A 62 23.15 2.00 -14.80
N PHE A 63 23.62 0.83 -14.33
CA PHE A 63 22.77 -0.20 -13.76
C PHE A 63 23.20 -0.52 -12.33
N GLY A 64 22.23 -0.71 -11.46
CA GLY A 64 22.48 -1.09 -10.07
C GLY A 64 21.37 -1.97 -9.52
N LEU A 65 21.76 -2.85 -8.60
CA LEU A 65 20.84 -3.49 -7.67
C LEU A 65 20.69 -2.59 -6.45
N PHE A 66 19.54 -2.66 -5.79
CA PHE A 66 19.40 -2.05 -4.49
C PHE A 66 18.57 -2.93 -3.54
N GLY A 67 18.85 -2.79 -2.25
CA GLY A 67 18.01 -3.25 -1.17
C GLY A 67 17.43 -2.05 -0.45
N GLU A 68 16.13 -2.03 -0.26
CA GLU A 68 15.42 -0.97 0.45
C GLU A 68 14.73 -1.53 1.69
N VAL A 69 14.92 -0.83 2.81
CA VAL A 69 14.10 -0.99 4.01
C VAL A 69 13.18 0.21 4.11
N ASP A 70 11.88 -0.01 4.27
CA ASP A 70 10.89 1.03 4.45
C ASP A 70 10.11 0.86 5.75
N LEU A 71 9.91 1.96 6.45
CA LEU A 71 9.01 2.09 7.59
C LEU A 71 7.89 3.03 7.18
N SER A 72 6.65 2.57 7.19
CA SER A 72 5.51 3.38 6.77
C SER A 72 4.33 3.28 7.72
N MET A 73 3.62 4.40 7.83
CA MET A 73 2.35 4.53 8.52
C MET A 73 1.29 4.95 7.50
N LYS A 74 0.19 4.23 7.48
CA LYS A 74 -1.00 4.55 6.68
C LYS A 74 -2.18 4.70 7.62
N THR A 75 -2.90 5.79 7.51
CA THR A 75 -4.17 6.01 8.20
C THR A 75 -5.25 6.32 7.17
N GLY A 76 -6.43 5.79 7.37
CA GLY A 76 -7.53 5.95 6.44
C GLY A 76 -8.87 5.72 7.10
N ASN A 77 -9.89 6.09 6.37
CA ASN A 77 -11.28 5.81 6.70
C ASN A 77 -11.94 5.14 5.51
N SER A 78 -12.85 4.24 5.79
CA SER A 78 -13.70 3.61 4.80
C SER A 78 -15.15 3.61 5.26
N GLU A 79 -16.02 3.82 4.29
CA GLU A 79 -17.47 3.74 4.44
C GLU A 79 -17.98 2.63 3.55
N PHE A 80 -18.78 1.77 4.12
CA PHE A 80 -19.44 0.68 3.43
C PHE A 80 -20.93 0.81 3.66
N THR A 81 -21.68 1.10 2.60
CA THR A 81 -23.14 1.24 2.63
C THR A 81 -23.78 0.15 1.78
N TYR A 82 -24.81 -0.47 2.30
CA TYR A 82 -25.60 -1.48 1.61
C TYR A 82 -27.07 -1.39 2.02
N GLU A 83 -27.96 -1.80 1.13
CA GLU A 83 -29.39 -1.86 1.37
C GLU A 83 -29.81 -3.30 1.70
N THR A 84 -30.50 -3.46 2.82
CA THR A 84 -31.12 -4.73 3.23
C THR A 84 -32.56 -4.45 3.62
N GLU A 85 -33.50 -5.18 2.98
CA GLU A 85 -34.94 -5.08 3.26
C GLU A 85 -35.50 -3.65 3.14
N GLY A 86 -34.99 -2.88 2.17
CA GLY A 86 -35.40 -1.50 1.95
C GLY A 86 -34.82 -0.49 2.95
N THR A 87 -33.91 -0.92 3.83
CA THR A 87 -33.21 -0.06 4.79
C THR A 87 -31.74 0.06 4.42
N LEU A 88 -31.26 1.28 4.29
CA LEU A 88 -29.85 1.60 4.07
C LEU A 88 -29.09 1.46 5.38
N ARG A 89 -28.00 0.67 5.36
CA ARG A 89 -27.09 0.50 6.49
C ARG A 89 -25.72 0.95 6.10
N SER A 90 -25.11 1.81 6.90
CA SER A 90 -23.75 2.28 6.72
C SER A 90 -22.87 1.81 7.87
N THR A 91 -21.66 1.36 7.53
CA THR A 91 -20.62 1.01 8.48
C THR A 91 -19.38 1.81 8.15
N PHE A 92 -18.84 2.48 9.15
CA PHE A 92 -17.62 3.27 9.03
C PHE A 92 -16.45 2.53 9.67
N SER A 93 -15.29 2.63 9.08
CA SER A 93 -14.06 2.05 9.63
C SER A 93 -12.94 3.06 9.59
N ASP A 94 -12.23 3.19 10.72
CA ASP A 94 -10.97 3.91 10.79
C ASP A 94 -9.82 2.90 10.82
N ASP A 95 -8.88 3.04 9.92
CA ASP A 95 -7.78 2.13 9.74
C ASP A 95 -6.46 2.81 10.10
N LEU A 96 -5.65 2.15 10.91
CA LEU A 96 -4.25 2.49 11.15
C LEU A 96 -3.40 1.28 10.81
N LYS A 97 -2.43 1.48 9.91
CA LYS A 97 -1.50 0.45 9.50
C LYS A 97 -0.07 0.96 9.64
N LEU A 98 0.74 0.20 10.38
CA LEU A 98 2.18 0.39 10.47
C LEU A 98 2.85 -0.76 9.74
N SER A 99 3.84 -0.48 8.91
CA SER A 99 4.57 -1.52 8.18
C SER A 99 6.06 -1.24 8.10
N LEU A 100 6.84 -2.28 8.33
CA LEU A 100 8.27 -2.34 8.08
C LEU A 100 8.48 -3.32 6.93
N GLY A 101 8.97 -2.85 5.80
CA GLY A 101 9.13 -3.64 4.59
C GLY A 101 10.59 -3.78 4.16
N PHE A 102 10.86 -4.85 3.40
CA PHE A 102 12.12 -5.05 2.68
C PHE A 102 11.83 -5.26 1.19
N ASN A 103 12.45 -4.44 0.34
CA ASN A 103 12.16 -4.39 -1.08
C ASN A 103 13.47 -4.37 -1.89
N PRO A 104 13.91 -5.52 -2.42
CA PRO A 104 14.97 -5.55 -3.40
C PRO A 104 14.51 -4.99 -4.74
N GLY A 105 15.43 -4.44 -5.52
CA GLY A 105 15.10 -3.86 -6.80
C GLY A 105 16.28 -3.59 -7.71
N LEU A 106 15.94 -3.10 -8.90
CA LEU A 106 16.85 -2.66 -9.95
C LEU A 106 16.74 -1.15 -10.12
N ALA A 107 17.86 -0.51 -10.33
CA ALA A 107 17.96 0.91 -10.67
C ALA A 107 18.65 1.07 -12.02
N VAL A 108 18.08 1.89 -12.89
CA VAL A 108 18.66 2.29 -14.17
C VAL A 108 18.87 3.79 -14.15
N TYR A 109 20.10 4.25 -14.13
CA TYR A 109 20.44 5.66 -14.13
C TYR A 109 20.34 6.23 -15.54
N ILE A 110 19.39 7.16 -15.71
CA ILE A 110 19.15 7.89 -16.96
C ILE A 110 20.08 9.11 -17.02
N PHE A 111 20.29 9.74 -15.87
CA PHE A 111 21.20 10.84 -15.65
C PHE A 111 22.03 10.57 -14.39
N PRO A 112 23.15 11.27 -14.14
CA PRO A 112 24.01 11.03 -12.98
C PRO A 112 23.29 11.06 -11.62
N ASN A 113 22.17 11.80 -11.52
CA ASN A 113 21.40 11.97 -10.31
C ASN A 113 19.93 11.55 -10.45
N VAL A 114 19.53 10.94 -11.58
CA VAL A 114 18.16 10.48 -11.82
C VAL A 114 18.16 9.03 -12.26
N CYS A 115 17.48 8.18 -11.52
CA CYS A 115 17.31 6.78 -11.89
C CYS A 115 15.83 6.37 -11.91
N SER A 116 15.52 5.49 -12.87
CA SER A 116 14.28 4.70 -12.85
C SER A 116 14.51 3.46 -12.00
N THR A 117 13.53 3.09 -11.20
CA THR A 117 13.63 1.96 -10.28
C THR A 117 12.47 1.00 -10.44
N ILE A 118 12.78 -0.29 -10.36
CA ILE A 118 11.79 -1.36 -10.27
C ILE A 118 12.10 -2.14 -9.00
N SER A 119 11.14 -2.28 -8.09
CA SER A 119 11.32 -3.03 -6.85
C SER A 119 10.19 -4.03 -6.62
N PHE A 120 10.50 -5.06 -5.85
CA PHE A 120 9.61 -6.14 -5.50
C PHE A 120 9.45 -6.20 -3.98
N GLY A 121 8.25 -6.48 -3.50
CA GLY A 121 8.04 -6.73 -2.09
C GLY A 121 8.57 -8.12 -1.70
N LEU A 122 9.64 -8.21 -0.90
CA LEU A 122 10.12 -9.48 -0.36
C LEU A 122 9.36 -9.88 0.91
N GLY A 123 8.82 -8.89 1.62
CA GLY A 123 8.10 -9.14 2.87
C GLY A 123 8.35 -8.07 3.91
N GLY A 124 7.89 -8.35 5.12
CA GLY A 124 8.02 -7.43 6.23
C GLY A 124 7.08 -7.75 7.38
N ILE A 125 6.99 -6.80 8.29
CA ILE A 125 6.11 -6.84 9.46
C ILE A 125 5.04 -5.78 9.25
N GLU A 126 3.79 -6.16 9.49
CA GLU A 126 2.64 -5.30 9.36
C GLU A 126 1.81 -5.37 10.64
N TYR A 127 1.50 -4.23 11.20
CA TYR A 127 0.55 -4.06 12.30
C TYR A 127 -0.64 -3.26 11.78
N THR A 128 -1.83 -3.81 11.93
CA THR A 128 -3.08 -3.16 11.50
C THR A 128 -4.05 -3.08 12.66
N LYS A 129 -4.62 -1.91 12.87
CA LYS A 129 -5.70 -1.66 13.80
C LYS A 129 -6.87 -1.05 13.04
N ILE A 130 -8.03 -1.70 13.13
CA ILE A 130 -9.28 -1.27 12.50
C ILE A 130 -10.30 -1.03 13.60
N LYS A 131 -10.95 0.13 13.58
CA LYS A 131 -12.05 0.48 14.43
C LYS A 131 -13.28 0.64 13.58
N GLN A 132 -14.33 -0.12 13.92
CA GLN A 132 -15.63 -0.03 13.26
C GLN A 132 -16.56 0.87 14.06
N LYS A 133 -17.30 1.72 13.36
CA LYS A 133 -18.27 2.66 13.93
C LYS A 133 -19.62 2.48 13.25
N ASP A 134 -20.69 2.73 14.00
CA ASP A 134 -22.04 2.83 13.44
C ASP A 134 -22.28 4.20 12.78
N ALA A 135 -23.51 4.41 12.28
CA ALA A 135 -23.93 5.67 11.66
C ALA A 135 -23.92 6.86 12.63
N ASP A 136 -24.01 6.61 13.93
CA ASP A 136 -24.00 7.62 14.99
C ASP A 136 -22.57 7.94 15.47
N GLY A 137 -21.55 7.25 14.93
CA GLY A 137 -20.14 7.44 15.27
C GLY A 137 -19.66 6.66 16.48
N ASN A 138 -20.51 5.80 17.09
CA ASN A 138 -20.12 4.97 18.22
C ASN A 138 -19.25 3.80 17.76
N GLU A 139 -18.20 3.47 18.52
CA GLU A 139 -17.36 2.31 18.25
C GLU A 139 -18.12 1.01 18.52
N ILE A 140 -18.41 0.23 17.47
CA ILE A 140 -19.13 -1.04 17.56
C ILE A 140 -18.20 -2.25 17.54
N GLY A 141 -16.94 -2.06 17.17
CA GLY A 141 -15.95 -3.12 17.15
C GLY A 141 -14.53 -2.62 16.89
N GLN A 142 -13.57 -3.37 17.38
CA GLN A 142 -12.16 -3.13 17.13
C GLN A 142 -11.47 -4.45 16.77
N ARG A 143 -10.64 -4.39 15.72
CA ARG A 143 -9.78 -5.50 15.31
C ARG A 143 -8.34 -5.06 15.27
N THR A 144 -7.47 -5.81 15.90
CA THR A 144 -6.02 -5.63 15.84
C THR A 144 -5.41 -6.89 15.22
N ALA A 145 -4.52 -6.73 14.25
CA ALA A 145 -3.81 -7.85 13.63
C ALA A 145 -2.34 -7.47 13.41
N SER A 146 -1.47 -8.38 13.78
CA SER A 146 -0.05 -8.33 13.44
C SER A 146 0.26 -9.45 12.47
N LYS A 147 0.95 -9.14 11.38
CA LYS A 147 1.35 -10.12 10.37
C LYS A 147 2.83 -9.95 10.06
N MET A 148 3.53 -11.06 10.03
CA MET A 148 4.89 -11.12 9.51
C MET A 148 4.88 -12.03 8.29
N ARG A 149 5.42 -11.54 7.19
CA ARG A 149 5.50 -12.29 5.94
C ARG A 149 6.87 -12.08 5.32
N PHE A 150 7.50 -13.20 4.99
CA PHE A 150 8.68 -13.22 4.11
C PHE A 150 8.33 -14.07 2.91
N ARG A 151 7.86 -13.42 1.87
CA ARG A 151 7.50 -14.05 0.61
C ARG A 151 7.77 -13.08 -0.52
N LEU A 152 8.59 -13.49 -1.47
CA LEU A 152 8.78 -12.72 -2.71
C LEU A 152 7.44 -12.64 -3.45
N ASN A 153 6.90 -11.44 -3.53
CA ASN A 153 5.66 -11.20 -4.26
C ASN A 153 5.99 -10.50 -5.59
N LEU A 154 6.14 -11.31 -6.62
CA LEU A 154 6.43 -10.82 -7.98
C LEU A 154 5.29 -10.00 -8.57
N LEU A 155 4.09 -10.05 -8.00
CA LEU A 155 2.96 -9.23 -8.43
C LEU A 155 2.94 -7.85 -7.74
N ASN A 156 3.71 -7.68 -6.67
CA ASN A 156 3.86 -6.38 -5.99
C ASN A 156 5.07 -5.63 -6.57
N ILE A 157 4.95 -5.26 -7.82
CA ILE A 157 5.95 -4.48 -8.54
C ILE A 157 5.71 -3.00 -8.28
N ARG A 158 6.75 -2.29 -7.87
CA ARG A 158 6.75 -0.84 -7.76
C ARG A 158 7.69 -0.28 -8.82
N ILE A 159 7.18 0.63 -9.64
CA ILE A 159 7.97 1.38 -10.62
C ILE A 159 8.03 2.81 -10.13
N GLY A 160 9.20 3.41 -10.16
CA GLY A 160 9.40 4.77 -9.68
C GLY A 160 10.57 5.46 -10.33
N VAL A 161 10.64 6.77 -10.12
CA VAL A 161 11.79 7.61 -10.47
C VAL A 161 12.35 8.17 -9.18
N THR A 162 13.66 8.09 -9.02
CA THR A 162 14.37 8.65 -7.87
C THR A 162 15.31 9.75 -8.37
N VAL A 163 15.20 10.92 -7.77
CA VAL A 163 16.10 12.04 -7.98
C VAL A 163 16.97 12.18 -6.74
N HIS A 164 18.29 12.05 -6.91
CA HIS A 164 19.25 12.24 -5.84
C HIS A 164 19.63 13.71 -5.74
N LEU A 165 19.21 14.39 -4.68
CA LEU A 165 19.45 15.82 -4.48
C LEU A 165 20.91 16.13 -4.09
N TRP A 166 21.65 15.12 -3.60
CA TRP A 166 23.03 15.27 -3.17
C TRP A 166 23.90 14.19 -3.79
N ASN A 167 24.81 14.60 -4.70
CA ASN A 167 25.79 13.71 -5.29
C ASN A 167 27.21 14.27 -5.06
N LYS A 168 27.96 13.67 -4.14
CA LYS A 168 29.35 14.09 -3.83
C LYS A 168 30.33 13.83 -4.98
N LYS A 169 29.98 13.07 -6.02
CA LYS A 169 30.87 12.75 -7.13
C LYS A 169 31.02 13.85 -8.18
N ALA A 170 30.22 14.92 -8.12
CA ALA A 170 30.29 16.03 -9.08
C ALA A 170 31.44 17.01 -8.84
N ASN A 171 32.24 16.86 -7.77
CA ASN A 171 33.32 17.80 -7.40
C ASN A 171 34.72 17.18 -7.48
N LYS A 172 34.96 16.23 -8.38
CA LYS A 172 36.31 15.81 -8.77
C LYS A 172 36.44 15.88 -10.31
N ALA A 173 36.53 17.08 -10.80
CA ALA A 173 37.18 17.40 -12.07
C ALA A 173 38.51 18.12 -11.78
#